data_ee8ec32d48760df5d1b0adf5566bbf19
#
_entry.id   ee8ec32d48760df5d1b0adf5566bbf19
#
_cell.length_a   1.000
_cell.length_b   1.000
_cell.length_c   1.000
_cell.angle_alpha   90.00
_cell.angle_beta   90.00
_cell.angle_gamma   90.00
#
_symmetry.space_group_name_H-M   'P 1'
#
loop_
_entity.id
_entity.type
_entity.pdbx_description
1 polymer ?
#
loop_
_entity_poly.entity_id
_entity_poly.type
_entity_poly.pdbx_seq_one_letter_code
_entity_poly.pdbx_strand_id
1 'polypeptide(L)'
;MELRNRNFILVDTETTGFDEKKHQILEVGILVIKDLNVIEEFEIKIKHKEYTMSAKAMEANKIDIVAHEKEAVFEKEAAEKILEFLNKNKGENDEGYIVIGQNVQFDIKFLEEMFLRAYKIKEYRQAVSYRSLDIMQLAMIKNIEGKINLEKQDLDSILKELDIEIPENRHRALTDCYLEFEAMIALLDI
;
A
#
# COMPACT_ATOMS: atom_id res chain seq x y z
N MET A 1 2.90 -24.58 8.71
CA MET A 1 3.47 -23.94 7.49
C MET A 1 4.43 -22.86 7.92
N GLU A 2 5.64 -22.84 7.39
CA GLU A 2 6.62 -21.79 7.71
C GLU A 2 6.19 -20.48 7.09
N LEU A 3 6.22 -19.38 7.84
CA LEU A 3 5.87 -18.04 7.36
C LEU A 3 6.75 -17.60 6.17
N ARG A 4 7.98 -18.12 6.09
CA ARG A 4 8.91 -17.87 4.96
C ARG A 4 8.36 -18.28 3.60
N ASN A 5 7.44 -19.25 3.54
CA ASN A 5 6.85 -19.73 2.29
C ASN A 5 5.54 -19.02 1.93
N ARG A 6 5.19 -17.94 2.67
CA ARG A 6 4.00 -17.14 2.39
C ARG A 6 4.28 -16.13 1.29
N ASN A 7 3.26 -15.84 0.52
CA ASN A 7 3.28 -14.74 -0.43
C ASN A 7 2.96 -13.44 0.31
N PHE A 8 3.72 -12.41 0.07
CA PHE A 8 3.51 -11.07 0.61
C PHE A 8 3.23 -10.10 -0.52
N ILE A 9 2.40 -9.12 -0.25
CA ILE A 9 2.29 -7.90 -1.04
C ILE A 9 2.52 -6.70 -0.15
N LEU A 10 3.27 -5.73 -0.63
CA LEU A 10 3.33 -4.41 -0.04
C LEU A 10 2.41 -3.51 -0.83
N VAL A 11 1.58 -2.73 -0.14
CA VAL A 11 0.54 -1.91 -0.75
C VAL A 11 0.55 -0.52 -0.13
N ASP A 12 0.50 0.49 -0.98
CA ASP A 12 0.25 1.88 -0.61
C ASP A 12 -0.86 2.47 -1.50
N THR A 13 -1.64 3.41 -0.94
CA THR A 13 -2.74 4.06 -1.63
C THR A 13 -2.69 5.57 -1.49
N GLU A 14 -2.79 6.29 -2.61
CA GLU A 14 -3.09 7.71 -2.58
C GLU A 14 -4.61 7.92 -2.62
N THR A 15 -5.11 8.76 -1.73
CA THR A 15 -6.54 8.93 -1.52
C THR A 15 -6.98 10.40 -1.51
N THR A 16 -8.26 10.65 -1.72
CA THR A 16 -8.84 11.98 -1.62
C THR A 16 -9.08 12.46 -0.19
N GLY A 17 -8.85 11.61 0.81
CA GLY A 17 -9.05 11.93 2.23
C GLY A 17 -8.80 10.75 3.16
N PHE A 18 -9.25 10.84 4.42
CA PHE A 18 -8.87 9.93 5.50
C PHE A 18 -10.00 9.01 6.00
N ASP A 19 -11.19 9.07 5.39
CA ASP A 19 -12.37 8.28 5.78
C ASP A 19 -12.73 7.39 4.59
N GLU A 20 -12.47 6.11 4.68
CA GLU A 20 -12.65 5.13 3.61
C GLU A 20 -14.08 5.01 3.09
N LYS A 21 -15.05 5.44 3.90
CA LYS A 21 -16.49 5.42 3.53
C LYS A 21 -16.92 6.65 2.73
N LYS A 22 -16.14 7.73 2.80
CA LYS A 22 -16.48 9.02 2.17
C LYS A 22 -15.54 9.38 1.03
N HIS A 23 -14.29 9.00 1.18
CA HIS A 23 -13.23 9.38 0.25
C HIS A 23 -12.90 8.22 -0.70
N GLN A 24 -12.15 8.52 -1.72
CA GLN A 24 -11.86 7.60 -2.81
C GLN A 24 -10.35 7.37 -2.94
N ILE A 25 -9.97 6.19 -3.44
CA ILE A 25 -8.60 5.92 -3.86
C ILE A 25 -8.33 6.61 -5.20
N LEU A 26 -7.20 7.25 -5.33
CA LEU A 26 -6.67 7.83 -6.57
C LEU A 26 -5.62 6.92 -7.21
N GLU A 27 -4.69 6.40 -6.43
CA GLU A 27 -3.62 5.51 -6.91
C GLU A 27 -3.52 4.29 -5.99
N VAL A 28 -3.16 3.14 -6.57
CA VAL A 28 -2.77 1.94 -5.83
C VAL A 28 -1.44 1.47 -6.37
N GLY A 29 -0.44 1.36 -5.50
CA GLY A 29 0.83 0.69 -5.74
C GLY A 29 0.84 -0.68 -5.07
N ILE A 30 1.38 -1.69 -5.74
CA ILE A 30 1.53 -3.04 -5.20
C ILE A 30 2.88 -3.61 -5.59
N LEU A 31 3.64 -4.10 -4.61
CA LEU A 31 4.82 -4.92 -4.84
C LEU A 31 4.53 -6.35 -4.38
N VAL A 32 4.82 -7.34 -5.23
CA VAL A 32 4.80 -8.76 -4.83
C VAL A 32 6.18 -9.13 -4.29
N ILE A 33 6.22 -9.62 -3.06
CA ILE A 33 7.46 -9.92 -2.34
C ILE A 33 7.56 -11.42 -2.10
N LYS A 34 8.71 -11.99 -2.47
CA LYS A 34 9.08 -13.38 -2.19
C LYS A 34 10.54 -13.44 -1.76
N ASP A 35 10.81 -14.18 -0.69
CA ASP A 35 12.16 -14.34 -0.12
C ASP A 35 12.88 -12.99 0.08
N LEU A 36 12.14 -11.99 0.60
CA LEU A 36 12.58 -10.60 0.82
C LEU A 36 13.07 -9.90 -0.47
N ASN A 37 12.58 -10.30 -1.63
CA ASN A 37 12.83 -9.63 -2.90
C ASN A 37 11.51 -9.22 -3.57
N VAL A 38 11.50 -8.07 -4.21
CA VAL A 38 10.41 -7.66 -5.09
C VAL A 38 10.52 -8.49 -6.38
N ILE A 39 9.46 -9.22 -6.72
CA ILE A 39 9.41 -10.08 -7.92
C ILE A 39 8.48 -9.54 -9.01
N GLU A 40 7.50 -8.73 -8.67
CA GLU A 40 6.57 -8.08 -9.60
C GLU A 40 6.07 -6.78 -8.96
N GLU A 41 5.73 -5.81 -9.80
CA GLU A 41 5.14 -4.54 -9.39
C GLU A 41 3.89 -4.23 -10.19
N PHE A 42 3.01 -3.43 -9.60
CA PHE A 42 1.79 -2.97 -10.24
C PHE A 42 1.41 -1.57 -9.74
N GLU A 43 1.01 -0.71 -10.66
CA GLU A 43 0.44 0.59 -10.36
C GLU A 43 -0.85 0.78 -11.15
N ILE A 44 -1.84 1.41 -10.53
CA ILE A 44 -3.07 1.78 -11.21
C ILE A 44 -3.61 3.11 -10.68
N LYS A 45 -3.99 3.97 -11.62
CA LYS A 45 -4.66 5.24 -11.36
C LYS A 45 -6.18 5.07 -11.49
N ILE A 46 -6.92 5.63 -10.54
CA ILE A 46 -8.37 5.42 -10.41
C ILE A 46 -9.08 6.76 -10.47
N LYS A 47 -10.10 6.85 -11.35
CA LYS A 47 -10.98 8.01 -11.47
C LYS A 47 -12.40 7.69 -11.02
N HIS A 48 -13.09 8.74 -10.62
CA HIS A 48 -14.45 8.68 -10.12
C HIS A 48 -15.36 9.65 -10.85
N LYS A 49 -16.67 9.41 -10.84
CA LYS A 49 -17.65 10.35 -11.43
C LYS A 49 -17.79 11.62 -10.60
N GLU A 50 -17.66 11.46 -9.29
CA GLU A 50 -17.73 12.53 -8.30
C GLU A 50 -16.65 12.30 -7.26
N TYR A 51 -16.06 13.37 -6.74
CA TYR A 51 -15.01 13.32 -5.74
C TYR A 51 -15.44 14.00 -4.44
N THR A 52 -15.23 13.32 -3.34
CA THR A 52 -15.22 13.94 -2.01
C THR A 52 -13.77 14.12 -1.60
N MET A 53 -13.30 15.36 -1.46
CA MET A 53 -11.89 15.66 -1.26
C MET A 53 -11.64 16.35 0.07
N SER A 54 -10.60 15.93 0.76
CA SER A 54 -10.02 16.64 1.90
C SER A 54 -8.87 17.53 1.41
N ALA A 55 -8.92 18.82 1.72
CA ALA A 55 -7.84 19.74 1.37
C ALA A 55 -6.48 19.25 1.87
N LYS A 56 -6.43 18.70 3.10
CA LYS A 56 -5.20 18.18 3.70
C LYS A 56 -4.62 16.98 2.93
N ALA A 57 -5.48 16.07 2.43
CA ALA A 57 -5.01 14.92 1.65
C ALA A 57 -4.49 15.36 0.28
N MET A 58 -5.21 16.26 -0.40
CA MET A 58 -4.80 16.79 -1.70
C MET A 58 -3.53 17.65 -1.62
N GLU A 59 -3.32 18.35 -0.50
CA GLU A 59 -2.07 19.08 -0.24
C GLU A 59 -0.89 18.11 -0.04
N ALA A 60 -1.11 16.95 0.58
CA ALA A 60 -0.07 15.94 0.81
C ALA A 60 0.33 15.27 -0.50
N ASN A 61 -0.61 14.69 -1.25
CA ASN A 61 -0.28 13.93 -2.46
C ASN A 61 -0.06 14.79 -3.71
N LYS A 62 -0.55 16.03 -3.72
CA LYS A 62 -0.37 16.99 -4.84
C LYS A 62 -0.84 16.46 -6.20
N ILE A 63 -1.79 15.54 -6.21
CA ILE A 63 -2.30 14.97 -7.46
C ILE A 63 -3.16 16.01 -8.18
N ASP A 64 -2.77 16.35 -9.42
CA ASP A 64 -3.62 17.10 -10.34
C ASP A 64 -4.69 16.16 -10.90
N ILE A 65 -5.92 16.27 -10.40
CA ILE A 65 -7.02 15.40 -10.80
C ILE A 65 -7.28 15.45 -12.31
N VAL A 66 -7.14 16.62 -12.95
CA VAL A 66 -7.40 16.76 -14.40
C VAL A 66 -6.35 16.01 -15.22
N ALA A 67 -5.11 16.07 -14.81
CA ALA A 67 -4.04 15.29 -15.45
C ALA A 67 -4.17 13.80 -15.15
N HIS A 68 -4.46 13.46 -13.90
CA HIS A 68 -4.63 12.10 -13.41
C HIS A 68 -5.73 11.32 -14.16
N GLU A 69 -6.90 11.92 -14.37
CA GLU A 69 -8.04 11.28 -15.04
C GLU A 69 -7.76 10.84 -16.49
N LYS A 70 -6.78 11.44 -17.17
CA LYS A 70 -6.41 11.07 -18.54
C LYS A 70 -5.84 9.66 -18.66
N GLU A 71 -5.18 9.21 -17.59
CA GLU A 71 -4.52 7.89 -17.51
C GLU A 71 -5.27 6.91 -16.60
N ALA A 72 -6.27 7.39 -15.88
CA ALA A 72 -6.98 6.63 -14.88
C ALA A 72 -8.15 5.84 -15.46
N VAL A 73 -8.42 4.67 -14.85
CA VAL A 73 -9.58 3.84 -15.13
C VAL A 73 -10.65 4.01 -14.05
N PHE A 74 -11.89 3.58 -14.32
CA PHE A 74 -12.91 3.60 -13.29
C PHE A 74 -12.70 2.50 -12.23
N GLU A 75 -13.19 2.74 -11.01
CA GLU A 75 -13.02 1.90 -9.83
C GLU A 75 -13.32 0.41 -10.09
N LYS A 76 -14.37 0.09 -10.83
CA LYS A 76 -14.71 -1.30 -11.14
C LYS A 76 -13.65 -1.98 -12.01
N GLU A 77 -13.16 -1.29 -13.03
CA GLU A 77 -12.07 -1.77 -13.89
C GLU A 77 -10.76 -1.91 -13.10
N ALA A 78 -10.48 -0.96 -12.21
CA ALA A 78 -9.32 -1.04 -11.34
C ALA A 78 -9.38 -2.28 -10.44
N ALA A 79 -10.53 -2.55 -9.81
CA ALA A 79 -10.73 -3.73 -8.99
C ALA A 79 -10.51 -5.04 -9.78
N GLU A 80 -10.99 -5.11 -11.02
CA GLU A 80 -10.80 -6.27 -11.90
C GLU A 80 -9.30 -6.47 -12.24
N LYS A 81 -8.59 -5.39 -12.61
CA LYS A 81 -7.16 -5.44 -12.93
C LYS A 81 -6.28 -5.80 -11.72
N ILE A 82 -6.60 -5.28 -10.54
CA ILE A 82 -5.89 -5.66 -9.31
C ILE A 82 -6.08 -7.15 -9.02
N LEU A 83 -7.31 -7.68 -9.12
CA LEU A 83 -7.56 -9.10 -8.90
C LEU A 83 -6.86 -9.98 -9.94
N GLU A 84 -6.83 -9.56 -11.20
CA GLU A 84 -6.10 -10.27 -12.26
C GLU A 84 -4.61 -10.33 -11.93
N PHE A 85 -4.00 -9.21 -11.53
CA PHE A 85 -2.62 -9.13 -11.13
C PHE A 85 -2.32 -10.04 -9.92
N LEU A 86 -3.12 -9.97 -8.86
CA LEU A 86 -2.95 -10.80 -7.67
C LEU A 86 -3.08 -12.31 -8.01
N ASN A 87 -4.08 -12.68 -8.81
CA ASN A 87 -4.29 -14.08 -9.18
C ASN A 87 -3.19 -14.64 -10.11
N LYS A 88 -2.65 -13.81 -11.01
CA LYS A 88 -1.50 -14.19 -11.87
C LYS A 88 -0.25 -14.53 -11.06
N ASN A 89 -0.02 -13.78 -9.99
CA ASN A 89 1.19 -13.88 -9.17
C ASN A 89 0.99 -14.74 -7.91
N LYS A 90 -0.21 -15.28 -7.71
CA LYS A 90 -0.53 -16.17 -6.58
C LYS A 90 0.24 -17.47 -6.73
N GLY A 91 1.06 -17.82 -5.74
CA GLY A 91 1.76 -19.10 -5.70
C GLY A 91 0.80 -20.28 -5.50
N GLU A 92 1.34 -21.50 -5.53
CA GLU A 92 0.58 -22.76 -5.36
C GLU A 92 -0.15 -22.88 -4.01
N ASN A 93 0.22 -22.06 -3.02
CA ASN A 93 -0.38 -22.04 -1.70
C ASN A 93 -1.59 -21.11 -1.65
N ASP A 94 -2.75 -21.68 -1.44
CA ASP A 94 -4.08 -21.02 -1.52
C ASP A 94 -4.46 -20.13 -0.31
N GLU A 95 -3.50 -19.72 0.53
CA GLU A 95 -3.80 -19.02 1.79
C GLU A 95 -3.93 -17.47 1.66
N GLY A 96 -3.85 -16.92 0.46
CA GLY A 96 -3.89 -15.47 0.19
C GLY A 96 -2.61 -14.73 0.64
N TYR A 97 -2.42 -13.54 0.09
CA TYR A 97 -1.28 -12.67 0.42
C TYR A 97 -1.37 -12.10 1.82
N ILE A 98 -0.26 -12.01 2.52
CA ILE A 98 -0.14 -11.16 3.71
C ILE A 98 0.17 -9.75 3.24
N VAL A 99 -0.65 -8.79 3.62
CA VAL A 99 -0.48 -7.37 3.23
C VAL A 99 0.53 -6.70 4.15
N ILE A 100 1.48 -5.98 3.57
CA ILE A 100 2.48 -5.17 4.26
C ILE A 100 2.26 -3.71 3.88
N GLY A 101 2.53 -2.77 4.77
CA GLY A 101 2.51 -1.33 4.50
C GLY A 101 2.76 -0.51 5.75
N GLN A 102 2.94 0.78 5.58
CA GLN A 102 3.07 1.77 6.65
C GLN A 102 1.67 2.19 7.14
N ASN A 103 1.32 1.93 8.39
CA ASN A 103 -0.05 2.12 8.88
C ASN A 103 -1.07 1.35 8.00
N VAL A 104 -0.70 0.16 7.63
CA VAL A 104 -1.32 -0.69 6.60
C VAL A 104 -2.84 -0.88 6.73
N GLN A 105 -3.40 -0.69 7.93
CA GLN A 105 -4.84 -0.76 8.14
C GLN A 105 -5.61 0.35 7.41
N PHE A 106 -4.96 1.48 7.12
CA PHE A 106 -5.53 2.54 6.30
C PHE A 106 -5.79 2.02 4.88
N ASP A 107 -4.77 1.48 4.24
CA ASP A 107 -4.83 0.97 2.86
C ASP A 107 -5.78 -0.22 2.73
N ILE A 108 -5.72 -1.16 3.66
CA ILE A 108 -6.64 -2.31 3.70
C ILE A 108 -8.09 -1.85 3.74
N LYS A 109 -8.45 -0.88 4.58
CA LYS A 109 -9.83 -0.38 4.68
C LYS A 109 -10.29 0.31 3.40
N PHE A 110 -9.44 1.14 2.80
CA PHE A 110 -9.75 1.79 1.54
C PHE A 110 -9.93 0.78 0.40
N LEU A 111 -9.07 -0.22 0.31
CA LEU A 111 -9.21 -1.32 -0.66
C LEU A 111 -10.48 -2.13 -0.41
N GLU A 112 -10.78 -2.51 0.83
CA GLU A 112 -12.02 -3.24 1.15
C GLU A 112 -13.27 -2.47 0.72
N GLU A 113 -13.34 -1.17 0.98
CA GLU A 113 -14.47 -0.32 0.56
C GLU A 113 -14.53 -0.18 -0.97
N MET A 114 -13.40 -0.04 -1.64
CA MET A 114 -13.34 -0.04 -3.11
C MET A 114 -13.87 -1.36 -3.69
N PHE A 115 -13.38 -2.48 -3.19
CA PHE A 115 -13.83 -3.80 -3.65
C PHE A 115 -15.30 -4.09 -3.29
N LEU A 116 -15.80 -3.53 -2.19
CA LEU A 116 -17.22 -3.60 -1.82
C LEU A 116 -18.09 -2.84 -2.84
N ARG A 117 -17.72 -1.61 -3.19
CA ARG A 117 -18.42 -0.80 -4.21
C ARG A 117 -18.35 -1.43 -5.60
N ALA A 118 -17.22 -2.09 -5.92
CA ALA A 118 -17.04 -2.83 -7.18
C ALA A 118 -17.77 -4.18 -7.22
N TYR A 119 -18.42 -4.62 -6.14
CA TYR A 119 -19.04 -5.96 -5.98
C TYR A 119 -18.05 -7.12 -6.11
N LYS A 120 -16.78 -6.89 -5.69
CA LYS A 120 -15.66 -7.84 -5.77
C LYS A 120 -15.01 -8.17 -4.41
N ILE A 121 -15.66 -7.81 -3.32
CA ILE A 121 -15.10 -7.99 -1.97
C ILE A 121 -14.82 -9.45 -1.61
N LYS A 122 -15.60 -10.39 -2.13
CA LYS A 122 -15.40 -11.82 -1.86
C LYS A 122 -14.12 -12.32 -2.52
N GLU A 123 -13.92 -11.96 -3.79
CA GLU A 123 -12.72 -12.30 -4.56
C GLU A 123 -11.49 -11.68 -3.94
N TYR A 124 -11.56 -10.42 -3.51
CA TYR A 124 -10.46 -9.75 -2.80
C TYR A 124 -10.10 -10.49 -1.50
N ARG A 125 -11.07 -10.81 -0.65
CA ARG A 125 -10.84 -11.56 0.61
C ARG A 125 -10.37 -13.00 0.41
N GLN A 126 -10.51 -13.56 -0.79
CA GLN A 126 -9.88 -14.83 -1.16
C GLN A 126 -8.43 -14.64 -1.64
N ALA A 127 -8.11 -13.48 -2.22
CA ALA A 127 -6.77 -13.16 -2.69
C ALA A 127 -5.85 -12.73 -1.54
N VAL A 128 -6.38 -12.07 -0.49
CA VAL A 128 -5.59 -11.56 0.64
C VAL A 128 -5.93 -12.28 1.94
N SER A 129 -4.94 -12.40 2.81
CA SER A 129 -5.09 -12.93 4.16
C SER A 129 -5.70 -11.87 5.09
N TYR A 130 -6.35 -12.29 6.17
CA TYR A 130 -6.72 -11.39 7.27
C TYR A 130 -5.51 -10.89 8.08
N ARG A 131 -4.33 -11.48 7.86
CA ARG A 131 -3.08 -11.08 8.52
C ARG A 131 -2.42 -9.96 7.74
N SER A 132 -1.81 -9.03 8.46
CA SER A 132 -1.00 -7.95 7.89
C SER A 132 0.27 -7.74 8.71
N LEU A 133 1.27 -7.11 8.09
CA LEU A 133 2.48 -6.63 8.76
C LEU A 133 2.52 -5.11 8.60
N ASP A 134 2.72 -4.41 9.71
CA ASP A 134 2.77 -2.95 9.73
C ASP A 134 4.21 -2.49 9.99
N ILE A 135 4.78 -1.76 9.03
CA ILE A 135 6.15 -1.23 9.10
C ILE A 135 6.29 -0.23 10.24
N MET A 136 5.26 0.57 10.50
CA MET A 136 5.23 1.47 11.65
C MET A 136 5.38 0.71 12.97
N GLN A 137 4.71 -0.44 13.12
CA GLN A 137 4.81 -1.27 14.32
C GLN A 137 6.20 -1.91 14.44
N LEU A 138 6.79 -2.34 13.32
CA LEU A 138 8.15 -2.87 13.30
C LEU A 138 9.16 -1.79 13.75
N ALA A 139 9.05 -0.57 13.23
CA ALA A 139 9.87 0.57 13.63
C ALA A 139 9.70 0.92 15.12
N MET A 140 8.46 0.87 15.65
CA MET A 140 8.21 1.05 17.08
C MET A 140 8.95 0.01 17.93
N ILE A 141 8.94 -1.26 17.52
CA ILE A 141 9.66 -2.33 18.24
C ILE A 141 11.16 -2.02 18.27
N LYS A 142 11.74 -1.65 17.11
CA LYS A 142 13.17 -1.29 17.02
C LYS A 142 13.53 -0.06 17.84
N ASN A 143 12.63 0.91 17.92
CA ASN A 143 12.79 2.08 18.80
C ASN A 143 12.77 1.69 20.30
N ILE A 144 11.86 0.80 20.71
CA ILE A 144 11.82 0.26 22.09
C ILE A 144 13.09 -0.52 22.42
N GLU A 145 13.64 -1.27 21.46
CA GLU A 145 14.91 -1.98 21.61
C GLU A 145 16.14 -1.06 21.67
N GLY A 146 15.97 0.24 21.40
CA GLY A 146 17.06 1.22 21.33
C GLY A 146 17.95 1.06 20.11
N LYS A 147 17.45 0.44 19.05
CA LYS A 147 18.17 0.26 17.77
C LYS A 147 18.07 1.48 16.87
N ILE A 148 16.99 2.22 16.97
CA ILE A 148 16.72 3.48 16.28
C ILE A 148 16.15 4.49 17.30
N ASN A 149 16.12 5.78 16.92
CA ASN A 149 15.63 6.86 17.79
C ASN A 149 14.58 7.71 17.06
N LEU A 150 13.32 7.28 17.11
CA LEU A 150 12.21 7.96 16.45
C LEU A 150 11.41 8.83 17.40
N GLU A 151 11.29 10.11 17.08
CA GLU A 151 10.34 11.03 17.73
C GLU A 151 8.91 10.90 17.15
N LYS A 152 8.81 10.53 15.86
CA LYS A 152 7.56 10.30 15.13
C LYS A 152 7.63 8.98 14.39
N GLN A 153 6.46 8.44 14.06
CA GLN A 153 6.33 7.12 13.41
C GLN A 153 5.80 7.23 11.98
N ASP A 154 5.83 8.45 11.40
CA ASP A 154 5.56 8.62 9.98
C ASP A 154 6.71 8.08 9.13
N LEU A 155 6.41 7.72 7.88
CA LEU A 155 7.38 7.10 6.99
C LEU A 155 8.61 7.98 6.76
N ASP A 156 8.44 9.30 6.62
CA ASP A 156 9.56 10.23 6.40
C ASP A 156 10.54 10.22 7.59
N SER A 157 10.03 10.12 8.82
CA SER A 157 10.85 10.03 10.02
C SER A 157 11.62 8.70 10.08
N ILE A 158 10.98 7.60 9.68
CA ILE A 158 11.61 6.27 9.61
C ILE A 158 12.71 6.27 8.55
N LEU A 159 12.42 6.76 7.33
CA LEU A 159 13.39 6.81 6.23
C LEU A 159 14.63 7.64 6.60
N LYS A 160 14.44 8.79 7.23
CA LYS A 160 15.54 9.65 7.69
C LYS A 160 16.42 8.98 8.74
N GLU A 161 15.80 8.31 9.71
CA GLU A 161 16.55 7.60 10.77
C GLU A 161 17.35 6.42 10.20
N LEU A 162 16.88 5.82 9.11
CA LEU A 162 17.54 4.72 8.42
C LEU A 162 18.50 5.17 7.31
N ASP A 163 18.75 6.48 7.15
CA ASP A 163 19.56 7.07 6.08
C ASP A 163 19.10 6.70 4.66
N ILE A 164 17.78 6.49 4.47
CA ILE A 164 17.18 6.21 3.17
C ILE A 164 16.83 7.53 2.48
N GLU A 165 17.27 7.68 1.23
CA GLU A 165 17.03 8.88 0.43
C GLU A 165 15.55 9.01 0.05
N ILE A 166 14.97 10.20 0.27
CA ILE A 166 13.56 10.48 -0.07
C ILE A 166 13.55 11.22 -1.42
N PRO A 167 13.00 10.60 -2.48
CA PRO A 167 12.97 11.19 -3.81
C PRO A 167 11.96 12.34 -3.92
N GLU A 168 12.15 13.22 -4.92
CA GLU A 168 11.25 14.36 -5.17
C GLU A 168 9.80 13.94 -5.52
N ASN A 169 9.63 12.78 -6.15
CA ASN A 169 8.33 12.22 -6.52
C ASN A 169 7.67 11.40 -5.39
N ARG A 170 8.02 11.66 -4.15
CA ARG A 170 7.32 11.16 -2.95
C ARG A 170 5.83 11.48 -3.05
N HIS A 171 4.99 10.64 -2.45
CA HIS A 171 3.52 10.66 -2.55
C HIS A 171 3.03 10.26 -3.94
N ARG A 172 3.55 9.14 -4.40
CA ARG A 172 3.03 8.31 -5.47
C ARG A 172 3.01 6.88 -4.97
N ALA A 173 1.89 6.22 -5.08
CA ALA A 173 1.65 4.94 -4.43
C ALA A 173 2.75 3.90 -4.72
N LEU A 174 3.21 3.76 -5.96
CA LEU A 174 4.27 2.81 -6.26
C LEU A 174 5.65 3.26 -5.71
N THR A 175 5.95 4.55 -5.76
CA THR A 175 7.19 5.10 -5.16
C THR A 175 7.22 4.84 -3.66
N ASP A 176 6.10 5.07 -2.98
CA ASP A 176 5.98 4.87 -1.54
C ASP A 176 6.07 3.39 -1.17
N CYS A 177 5.51 2.48 -1.99
CA CYS A 177 5.75 1.05 -1.83
C CYS A 177 7.24 0.68 -1.83
N TYR A 178 8.05 1.25 -2.72
CA TYR A 178 9.49 0.98 -2.74
C TYR A 178 10.20 1.51 -1.51
N LEU A 179 9.88 2.72 -1.06
CA LEU A 179 10.44 3.31 0.16
C LEU A 179 10.08 2.52 1.42
N GLU A 180 8.84 2.06 1.49
CA GLU A 180 8.37 1.18 2.55
C GLU A 180 9.07 -0.19 2.54
N PHE A 181 9.31 -0.74 1.34
CA PHE A 181 10.08 -1.97 1.20
C PHE A 181 11.52 -1.80 1.68
N GLU A 182 12.21 -0.73 1.28
CA GLU A 182 13.57 -0.42 1.74
C GLU A 182 13.62 -0.24 3.25
N ALA A 183 12.66 0.52 3.83
CA ALA A 183 12.55 0.71 5.27
C ALA A 183 12.34 -0.63 6.00
N MET A 184 11.46 -1.50 5.49
CA MET A 184 11.22 -2.82 6.05
C MET A 184 12.50 -3.67 6.06
N ILE A 185 13.23 -3.73 4.96
CA ILE A 185 14.49 -4.50 4.87
C ILE A 185 15.52 -3.95 5.86
N ALA A 186 15.73 -2.64 5.90
CA ALA A 186 16.66 -2.02 6.84
C ALA A 186 16.30 -2.30 8.31
N LEU A 187 15.00 -2.23 8.65
CA LEU A 187 14.51 -2.54 9.99
C LEU A 187 14.68 -4.02 10.38
N LEU A 188 14.65 -4.93 9.42
CA LEU A 188 14.87 -6.36 9.67
C LEU A 188 16.34 -6.69 9.93
N ASP A 189 17.27 -5.87 9.40
CA ASP A 189 18.72 -6.10 9.49
C ASP A 189 19.35 -5.55 10.78
N ILE A 190 18.62 -4.78 11.57
CA ILE A 190 19.08 -4.18 12.85
C ILE A 190 18.33 -4.81 14.08
#